data_3ca7f16bb2b7d978aabfc59bc18355f8
#
_entry.id   3ca7f16bb2b7d978aabfc59bc18355f8
#
_cell.length_a   1.000
_cell.length_b   1.000
_cell.length_c   1.000
_cell.angle_alpha   90.00
_cell.angle_beta   90.00
_cell.angle_gamma   90.00
#
_symmetry.space_group_name_H-M   'P 1'
#
loop_
_entity.id
_entity.type
_entity.pdbx_description
1 polymer ?
#
loop_
_entity_poly.entity_id
_entity_poly.type
_entity_poly.pdbx_seq_one_letter_code
_entity_poly.pdbx_strand_id
1 'polypeptide(L)'
;MTKRALTLGVLVPCRNEQRVIGRRLANLLTSVWPESGAHRLLVVNDGSDDETARIAAETIEAATSSAVSCEVIENAHAPGKNGAIRTGLERFGEEVDVVVLTDADVVTDPGALAAVAAAFEEEPQLGMASGVQALHSSLPRDGSVPLEETAMGLYDSWTRAVRRMESKSGRLFSVHGQLLAWRLDLGLSPGALVADDLELMLELRRRYPSHRVRMVEGARFHEERSSERGAQDLRRARAYLQAVPLMDATTLGVQGWIYRHLPPSAPALAALAIIAAGACAWIEWGLYGLSALLSLACLLYAHPAVRRVLSLLWVIEQARRAERDGSQAIRWETARA
;
A
#
# COMPACT_ATOMS: atom_id res chain seq x y z
N MET A 1 16.18 -9.23 -33.24
CA MET A 1 16.00 -7.91 -32.59
C MET A 1 16.42 -8.06 -31.13
N THR A 2 17.51 -7.47 -30.73
CA THR A 2 17.93 -7.41 -29.33
C THR A 2 16.87 -6.65 -28.54
N LYS A 3 16.22 -7.31 -27.59
CA LYS A 3 15.23 -6.70 -26.71
C LYS A 3 15.94 -5.57 -25.94
N ARG A 4 15.45 -4.33 -26.06
CA ARG A 4 15.98 -3.21 -25.27
C ARG A 4 15.87 -3.59 -23.79
N ALA A 5 16.92 -3.37 -23.04
CA ALA A 5 16.92 -3.59 -21.61
C ALA A 5 15.91 -2.65 -20.92
N LEU A 6 15.15 -3.19 -19.98
CA LEU A 6 14.15 -2.45 -19.24
C LEU A 6 14.82 -1.47 -18.26
N THR A 7 14.41 -0.20 -18.28
CA THR A 7 14.91 0.84 -17.40
C THR A 7 13.94 1.08 -16.24
N LEU A 8 14.44 0.93 -14.99
CA LEU A 8 13.69 1.25 -13.77
C LEU A 8 13.94 2.69 -13.33
N GLY A 9 12.87 3.38 -12.94
CA GLY A 9 12.91 4.61 -12.17
C GLY A 9 12.33 4.39 -10.78
N VAL A 10 13.16 4.39 -9.75
CA VAL A 10 12.71 4.30 -8.35
C VAL A 10 12.39 5.69 -7.85
N LEU A 11 11.17 5.89 -7.35
CA LEU A 11 10.64 7.14 -6.85
C LEU A 11 10.39 7.05 -5.35
N VAL A 12 11.01 7.95 -4.59
CA VAL A 12 10.88 8.06 -3.14
C VAL A 12 10.33 9.44 -2.79
N PRO A 13 9.00 9.63 -2.67
CA PRO A 13 8.44 10.85 -2.12
C PRO A 13 8.71 10.91 -0.62
N CYS A 14 9.15 12.06 -0.11
CA CYS A 14 9.45 12.22 1.31
C CYS A 14 9.04 13.60 1.83
N ARG A 15 8.63 13.63 3.10
CA ARG A 15 8.37 14.85 3.86
C ARG A 15 8.59 14.59 5.34
N ASN A 16 9.50 15.34 5.96
CA ASN A 16 9.84 15.21 7.38
C ASN A 16 10.23 13.78 7.79
N GLU A 17 11.11 13.17 6.99
CA GLU A 17 11.56 11.78 7.13
C GLU A 17 13.04 11.67 7.54
N GLN A 18 13.59 12.72 8.22
CA GLN A 18 15.01 12.78 8.61
C GLN A 18 15.51 11.54 9.37
N ARG A 19 14.62 10.85 10.10
CA ARG A 19 14.98 9.66 10.91
C ARG A 19 15.17 8.39 10.07
N VAL A 20 14.61 8.35 8.87
CA VAL A 20 14.50 7.10 8.08
C VAL A 20 15.04 7.23 6.65
N ILE A 21 15.10 8.44 6.08
CA ILE A 21 15.49 8.64 4.67
C ILE A 21 16.90 8.11 4.38
N GLY A 22 17.87 8.35 5.25
CA GLY A 22 19.24 7.84 5.09
C GLY A 22 19.29 6.32 5.06
N ARG A 23 18.57 5.66 5.96
CA ARG A 23 18.38 4.19 5.98
C ARG A 23 17.79 3.69 4.67
N ARG A 24 16.73 4.36 4.19
CA ARG A 24 16.06 3.97 2.94
C ARG A 24 16.99 4.06 1.75
N LEU A 25 17.70 5.16 1.62
CA LEU A 25 18.64 5.36 0.51
C LEU A 25 19.81 4.38 0.56
N ALA A 26 20.39 4.13 1.73
CA ALA A 26 21.42 3.11 1.92
C ALA A 26 20.95 1.73 1.44
N ASN A 27 19.70 1.35 1.80
CA ASN A 27 19.10 0.09 1.33
C ASN A 27 18.93 0.05 -0.20
N LEU A 28 18.43 1.11 -0.82
CA LEU A 28 18.23 1.16 -2.28
C LEU A 28 19.57 1.15 -3.06
N LEU A 29 20.56 1.88 -2.56
CA LEU A 29 21.88 1.99 -3.19
C LEU A 29 22.68 0.67 -3.11
N THR A 30 22.42 -0.14 -2.09
CA THR A 30 23.03 -1.48 -1.93
C THR A 30 22.19 -2.61 -2.52
N SER A 31 20.99 -2.31 -3.03
CA SER A 31 20.14 -3.29 -3.70
C SER A 31 20.73 -3.81 -5.01
N VAL A 32 20.33 -5.00 -5.41
CA VAL A 32 20.64 -5.56 -6.73
C VAL A 32 19.72 -4.92 -7.77
N TRP A 33 20.29 -4.05 -8.57
CA TRP A 33 19.61 -3.47 -9.73
C TRP A 33 19.73 -4.40 -10.93
N PRO A 34 18.81 -4.32 -11.91
CA PRO A 34 18.98 -5.09 -13.16
C PRO A 34 20.33 -4.76 -13.83
N GLU A 35 20.97 -5.78 -14.43
CA GLU A 35 22.32 -5.62 -15.00
C GLU A 35 22.39 -4.65 -16.19
N SER A 36 21.27 -4.49 -16.89
CA SER A 36 21.20 -3.69 -18.12
C SER A 36 20.12 -2.63 -18.01
N GLY A 37 20.44 -1.39 -18.42
CA GLY A 37 19.56 -0.25 -18.42
C GLY A 37 20.17 0.94 -17.66
N ALA A 38 19.74 2.15 -18.02
CA ALA A 38 20.13 3.39 -17.34
C ALA A 38 19.13 3.67 -16.20
N HIS A 39 19.28 2.97 -15.07
CA HIS A 39 18.35 3.08 -13.95
C HIS A 39 18.47 4.43 -13.24
N ARG A 40 17.36 4.87 -12.64
CA ARG A 40 17.28 6.14 -11.93
C ARG A 40 16.69 5.96 -10.54
N LEU A 41 17.25 6.68 -9.56
CA LEU A 41 16.72 6.83 -8.21
C LEU A 41 16.42 8.31 -7.98
N LEU A 42 15.15 8.63 -7.78
CA LEU A 42 14.68 10.00 -7.60
C LEU A 42 14.03 10.14 -6.23
N VAL A 43 14.56 11.04 -5.43
CA VAL A 43 13.97 11.47 -4.17
C VAL A 43 13.25 12.80 -4.41
N VAL A 44 11.97 12.86 -4.10
CA VAL A 44 11.17 14.10 -4.21
C VAL A 44 10.82 14.60 -2.83
N ASN A 45 11.44 15.71 -2.44
CA ASN A 45 11.17 16.40 -1.18
C ASN A 45 9.90 17.24 -1.29
N ASP A 46 8.91 16.98 -0.46
CA ASP A 46 7.63 17.72 -0.43
C ASP A 46 7.66 18.84 0.61
N GLY A 47 8.69 19.71 0.52
CA GLY A 47 8.83 20.85 1.40
C GLY A 47 9.03 20.44 2.86
N SER A 48 10.01 19.57 3.13
CA SER A 48 10.41 19.22 4.51
C SER A 48 10.97 20.44 5.22
N ASP A 49 10.64 20.61 6.48
CA ASP A 49 11.16 21.64 7.38
C ASP A 49 12.19 21.09 8.39
N ASP A 50 12.56 19.81 8.23
CA ASP A 50 13.63 19.11 8.96
C ASP A 50 14.85 18.83 8.07
N GLU A 51 15.77 17.99 8.54
CA GLU A 51 17.03 17.66 7.85
C GLU A 51 16.86 16.64 6.70
N THR A 52 15.62 16.28 6.29
CA THR A 52 15.36 15.24 5.29
C THR A 52 16.10 15.44 3.98
N ALA A 53 15.99 16.63 3.38
CA ALA A 53 16.62 16.93 2.08
C ALA A 53 18.14 16.86 2.17
N ARG A 54 18.75 17.42 3.24
CA ARG A 54 20.19 17.39 3.46
C ARG A 54 20.71 15.95 3.62
N ILE A 55 20.07 15.15 4.48
CA ILE A 55 20.46 13.75 4.70
C ILE A 55 20.34 12.94 3.40
N ALA A 56 19.28 13.16 2.61
CA ALA A 56 19.13 12.51 1.33
C ALA A 56 20.27 12.82 0.36
N ALA A 57 20.62 14.11 0.20
CA ALA A 57 21.72 14.54 -0.66
C ALA A 57 23.07 13.96 -0.21
N GLU A 58 23.42 14.09 1.07
CA GLU A 58 24.65 13.54 1.63
C GLU A 58 24.77 12.02 1.47
N THR A 59 23.66 11.28 1.64
CA THR A 59 23.65 9.82 1.47
C THR A 59 23.92 9.43 0.03
N ILE A 60 23.33 10.15 -0.93
CA ILE A 60 23.57 9.92 -2.37
C ILE A 60 24.99 10.27 -2.76
N GLU A 61 25.53 11.42 -2.29
CA GLU A 61 26.90 11.85 -2.59
C GLU A 61 27.96 10.88 -2.04
N ALA A 62 27.70 10.29 -0.87
CA ALA A 62 28.60 9.32 -0.25
C ALA A 62 28.62 7.97 -1.00
N ALA A 63 27.60 7.67 -1.81
CA ALA A 63 27.51 6.43 -2.54
C ALA A 63 28.33 6.48 -3.83
N THR A 64 29.39 5.70 -3.87
CA THR A 64 30.30 5.58 -5.03
C THR A 64 29.74 4.72 -6.19
N SER A 65 28.43 4.42 -6.20
CA SER A 65 27.85 3.52 -7.21
C SER A 65 27.61 4.24 -8.54
N SER A 66 28.23 3.72 -9.60
CA SER A 66 28.04 4.19 -10.98
C SER A 66 26.86 3.55 -11.71
N ALA A 67 26.18 2.60 -11.08
CA ALA A 67 25.14 1.78 -11.74
C ALA A 67 23.77 2.49 -11.83
N VAL A 68 23.54 3.52 -11.01
CA VAL A 68 22.24 4.20 -10.88
C VAL A 68 22.45 5.70 -10.83
N SER A 69 21.74 6.45 -11.67
CA SER A 69 21.69 7.91 -11.57
C SER A 69 20.75 8.32 -10.44
N CYS A 70 21.28 9.06 -9.46
CA CYS A 70 20.54 9.48 -8.28
C CYS A 70 20.35 11.00 -8.26
N GLU A 71 19.15 11.45 -7.87
CA GLU A 71 18.81 12.87 -7.81
C GLU A 71 17.87 13.17 -6.62
N VAL A 72 18.03 14.30 -5.98
CA VAL A 72 17.09 14.87 -5.00
C VAL A 72 16.50 16.14 -5.59
N ILE A 73 15.18 16.21 -5.67
CA ILE A 73 14.47 17.39 -6.21
C ILE A 73 13.35 17.84 -5.26
N GLU A 74 12.94 19.09 -5.40
CA GLU A 74 11.76 19.61 -4.71
C GLU A 74 10.48 19.30 -5.46
N ASN A 75 9.38 19.13 -4.72
CA ASN A 75 8.06 18.97 -5.29
C ASN A 75 7.64 20.23 -6.05
N ALA A 76 7.33 20.09 -7.35
CA ALA A 76 6.90 21.19 -8.23
C ALA A 76 5.37 21.38 -8.27
N HIS A 77 4.59 20.48 -7.66
CA HIS A 77 3.13 20.51 -7.63
C HIS A 77 2.58 20.94 -6.26
N ALA A 78 1.25 20.82 -6.10
CA ALA A 78 0.62 21.07 -4.82
C ALA A 78 1.20 20.14 -3.71
N PRO A 79 1.40 20.66 -2.48
CA PRO A 79 1.95 19.87 -1.39
C PRO A 79 1.16 18.60 -1.14
N GLY A 80 1.89 17.50 -0.90
CA GLY A 80 1.35 16.18 -0.63
C GLY A 80 1.99 15.09 -1.49
N LYS A 81 1.85 13.84 -1.05
CA LYS A 81 2.45 12.67 -1.70
C LYS A 81 2.12 12.60 -3.20
N ASN A 82 0.86 12.88 -3.59
CA ASN A 82 0.43 12.84 -4.99
C ASN A 82 1.14 13.90 -5.84
N GLY A 83 1.38 15.11 -5.29
CA GLY A 83 2.18 16.15 -5.96
C GLY A 83 3.62 15.70 -6.17
N ALA A 84 4.24 15.15 -5.13
CA ALA A 84 5.60 14.63 -5.21
C ALA A 84 5.73 13.47 -6.22
N ILE A 85 4.73 12.56 -6.28
CA ILE A 85 4.69 11.50 -7.28
C ILE A 85 4.61 12.09 -8.69
N ARG A 86 3.72 13.06 -8.95
CA ARG A 86 3.61 13.72 -10.25
C ARG A 86 4.91 14.38 -10.68
N THR A 87 5.55 15.12 -9.77
CA THR A 87 6.87 15.73 -10.01
C THR A 87 7.88 14.67 -10.44
N GLY A 88 7.92 13.54 -9.76
CA GLY A 88 8.82 12.44 -10.10
C GLY A 88 8.53 11.80 -11.45
N LEU A 89 7.26 11.58 -11.78
CA LEU A 89 6.84 11.02 -13.07
C LEU A 89 7.25 11.94 -14.23
N GLU A 90 7.03 13.25 -14.10
CA GLU A 90 7.44 14.26 -15.10
C GLU A 90 8.97 14.31 -15.25
N ARG A 91 9.71 14.20 -14.14
CA ARG A 91 11.18 14.21 -14.15
C ARG A 91 11.77 12.96 -14.81
N PHE A 92 11.11 11.80 -14.73
CA PHE A 92 11.53 10.60 -15.43
C PHE A 92 11.31 10.73 -16.95
N GLY A 93 10.22 11.34 -17.40
CA GLY A 93 9.90 11.49 -18.81
C GLY A 93 9.87 10.13 -19.52
N GLU A 94 10.46 10.07 -20.74
CA GLU A 94 10.55 8.85 -21.55
C GLU A 94 11.80 8.00 -21.26
N GLU A 95 12.62 8.39 -20.29
CA GLU A 95 13.88 7.71 -19.98
C GLU A 95 13.69 6.41 -19.19
N VAL A 96 12.48 6.22 -18.59
CA VAL A 96 12.14 5.12 -17.70
C VAL A 96 10.99 4.31 -18.28
N ASP A 97 11.13 2.99 -18.31
CA ASP A 97 10.08 2.06 -18.78
C ASP A 97 9.10 1.70 -17.66
N VAL A 98 9.63 1.49 -16.44
CA VAL A 98 8.84 1.09 -15.27
C VAL A 98 9.20 1.98 -14.08
N VAL A 99 8.19 2.59 -13.49
CA VAL A 99 8.31 3.34 -12.22
C VAL A 99 8.12 2.37 -11.06
N VAL A 100 8.97 2.49 -10.06
CA VAL A 100 8.85 1.81 -8.76
C VAL A 100 8.67 2.86 -7.68
N LEU A 101 7.44 3.06 -7.24
CA LEU A 101 7.11 3.92 -6.09
C LEU A 101 7.40 3.17 -4.80
N THR A 102 8.08 3.85 -3.88
CA THR A 102 8.35 3.28 -2.56
C THR A 102 8.40 4.37 -1.48
N ASP A 103 7.91 4.02 -0.27
CA ASP A 103 7.91 4.95 0.86
C ASP A 103 9.33 5.05 1.49
N ALA A 104 9.58 6.17 2.18
CA ALA A 104 10.86 6.46 2.81
C ALA A 104 11.11 5.61 4.08
N ASP A 105 10.08 5.03 4.67
CA ASP A 105 10.12 4.35 5.97
C ASP A 105 10.23 2.81 5.88
N VAL A 106 10.32 2.26 4.68
CA VAL A 106 10.46 0.81 4.43
C VAL A 106 11.89 0.42 4.05
N VAL A 107 12.17 -0.88 4.11
CA VAL A 107 13.39 -1.51 3.60
C VAL A 107 12.98 -2.63 2.64
N THR A 108 13.71 -2.86 1.57
CA THR A 108 13.42 -3.93 0.61
C THR A 108 14.49 -5.02 0.63
N ASP A 109 14.12 -6.25 0.30
CA ASP A 109 15.10 -7.31 0.06
C ASP A 109 16.10 -6.87 -1.01
N PRO A 110 17.37 -7.29 -0.93
CA PRO A 110 18.39 -6.90 -1.90
C PRO A 110 18.00 -7.16 -3.35
N GLY A 111 17.30 -8.27 -3.63
CA GLY A 111 16.85 -8.65 -4.97
C GLY A 111 15.48 -8.11 -5.40
N ALA A 112 14.83 -7.27 -4.59
CA ALA A 112 13.45 -6.84 -4.85
C ALA A 112 13.29 -6.07 -6.17
N LEU A 113 14.21 -5.16 -6.49
CA LEU A 113 14.17 -4.37 -7.72
C LEU A 113 14.41 -5.24 -8.96
N ALA A 114 15.36 -6.17 -8.89
CA ALA A 114 15.62 -7.14 -9.96
C ALA A 114 14.39 -8.06 -10.19
N ALA A 115 13.72 -8.49 -9.12
CA ALA A 115 12.50 -9.30 -9.21
C ALA A 115 11.33 -8.52 -9.86
N VAL A 116 11.20 -7.21 -9.56
CA VAL A 116 10.22 -6.34 -10.24
C VAL A 116 10.53 -6.27 -11.74
N ALA A 117 11.77 -5.96 -12.12
CA ALA A 117 12.17 -5.86 -13.52
C ALA A 117 11.89 -7.16 -14.28
N ALA A 118 12.33 -8.29 -13.74
CA ALA A 118 12.10 -9.61 -14.33
C ALA A 118 10.61 -9.89 -14.58
N ALA A 119 9.73 -9.54 -13.62
CA ALA A 119 8.29 -9.73 -13.78
C ALA A 119 7.71 -8.92 -14.97
N PHE A 120 8.16 -7.68 -15.18
CA PHE A 120 7.73 -6.86 -16.32
C PHE A 120 8.34 -7.31 -17.64
N GLU A 121 9.53 -7.88 -17.61
CA GLU A 121 10.17 -8.46 -18.80
C GLU A 121 9.53 -9.78 -19.24
N GLU A 122 9.17 -10.64 -18.29
CA GLU A 122 8.53 -11.93 -18.54
C GLU A 122 7.09 -11.78 -19.00
N GLU A 123 6.38 -10.76 -18.51
CA GLU A 123 4.94 -10.58 -18.78
C GLU A 123 4.66 -9.22 -19.43
N PRO A 124 4.59 -9.11 -20.78
CA PRO A 124 4.31 -7.85 -21.47
C PRO A 124 2.96 -7.21 -21.10
N GLN A 125 1.97 -8.02 -20.68
CA GLN A 125 0.66 -7.54 -20.23
C GLN A 125 0.64 -7.14 -18.75
N LEU A 126 1.75 -7.27 -18.01
CA LEU A 126 1.83 -6.78 -16.65
C LEU A 126 1.84 -5.26 -16.67
N GLY A 127 0.75 -4.64 -16.26
CA GLY A 127 0.61 -3.18 -16.17
C GLY A 127 1.07 -2.64 -14.82
N MET A 128 0.85 -3.44 -13.75
CA MET A 128 1.20 -3.02 -12.40
C MET A 128 1.64 -4.22 -11.54
N ALA A 129 2.66 -4.02 -10.72
CA ALA A 129 3.19 -5.00 -9.78
C ALA A 129 3.22 -4.42 -8.36
N SER A 130 2.80 -5.21 -7.38
CA SER A 130 2.88 -4.86 -5.96
C SER A 130 3.85 -5.77 -5.24
N GLY A 131 4.61 -5.22 -4.30
CA GLY A 131 5.49 -6.00 -3.42
C GLY A 131 4.74 -6.84 -2.38
N VAL A 132 5.51 -7.69 -1.71
CA VAL A 132 5.06 -8.54 -0.59
C VAL A 132 5.49 -7.91 0.73
N GLN A 133 4.53 -7.58 1.58
CA GLN A 133 4.78 -6.99 2.89
C GLN A 133 5.29 -8.02 3.90
N ALA A 134 6.34 -7.64 4.65
CA ALA A 134 6.81 -8.28 5.85
C ALA A 134 6.77 -7.26 7.02
N LEU A 135 6.19 -7.65 8.16
CA LEU A 135 6.02 -6.77 9.31
C LEU A 135 7.03 -7.09 10.40
N HIS A 136 7.63 -6.04 10.97
CA HIS A 136 8.64 -6.13 12.03
C HIS A 136 8.29 -5.25 13.23
N SER A 137 8.83 -5.56 14.39
CA SER A 137 8.74 -4.70 15.57
C SER A 137 9.62 -3.45 15.44
N SER A 138 10.75 -3.58 14.73
CA SER A 138 11.69 -2.50 14.41
C SER A 138 12.47 -2.86 13.15
N LEU A 139 12.98 -1.86 12.45
CA LEU A 139 13.89 -2.03 11.32
C LEU A 139 15.31 -1.56 11.69
N PRO A 140 16.38 -2.23 11.18
CA PRO A 140 17.76 -1.83 11.38
C PRO A 140 18.01 -0.42 10.85
N ARG A 141 18.87 0.35 11.53
CA ARG A 141 19.17 1.75 11.16
C ARG A 141 20.09 1.87 9.92
N ASP A 142 20.84 0.82 9.63
CA ASP A 142 21.78 0.75 8.50
C ASP A 142 21.14 0.36 7.17
N GLY A 143 19.83 0.12 7.14
CA GLY A 143 19.11 -0.28 5.94
C GLY A 143 19.22 -1.78 5.60
N SER A 144 19.84 -2.58 6.46
CA SER A 144 19.86 -4.04 6.30
C SER A 144 18.47 -4.66 6.52
N VAL A 145 18.26 -5.83 5.92
CA VAL A 145 16.99 -6.57 6.06
C VAL A 145 16.98 -7.30 7.39
N PRO A 146 15.90 -7.16 8.19
CA PRO A 146 15.79 -7.88 9.47
C PRO A 146 15.64 -9.39 9.23
N LEU A 147 16.32 -10.18 10.08
CA LEU A 147 16.31 -11.64 9.98
C LEU A 147 14.98 -12.28 10.45
N GLU A 148 14.29 -11.65 11.41
CA GLU A 148 13.08 -12.21 12.00
C GLU A 148 11.85 -11.36 11.66
N GLU A 149 10.81 -11.99 11.11
CA GLU A 149 9.51 -11.37 10.91
C GLU A 149 8.63 -11.50 12.16
N THR A 150 7.83 -10.48 12.44
CA THR A 150 6.78 -10.59 13.45
C THR A 150 5.73 -11.59 12.99
N ALA A 151 5.34 -12.52 13.87
CA ALA A 151 4.30 -13.49 13.56
C ALA A 151 3.02 -12.81 13.07
N MET A 152 2.52 -13.30 11.94
CA MET A 152 1.29 -12.80 11.33
C MET A 152 0.07 -13.25 12.11
N GLY A 153 -0.87 -12.32 12.34
CA GLY A 153 -2.18 -12.66 12.85
C GLY A 153 -3.05 -13.42 11.81
N LEU A 154 -4.15 -13.99 12.27
CA LEU A 154 -5.12 -14.69 11.38
C LEU A 154 -5.64 -13.76 10.26
N TYR A 155 -5.88 -12.49 10.59
CA TYR A 155 -6.34 -11.50 9.61
C TYR A 155 -5.29 -11.24 8.52
N ASP A 156 -4.03 -11.05 8.91
CA ASP A 156 -2.93 -10.80 7.97
C ASP A 156 -2.70 -12.03 7.07
N SER A 157 -2.79 -13.24 7.64
CA SER A 157 -2.68 -14.51 6.90
C SER A 157 -3.80 -14.67 5.88
N TRP A 158 -5.05 -14.39 6.28
CA TRP A 158 -6.20 -14.40 5.39
C TRP A 158 -6.06 -13.40 4.25
N THR A 159 -5.73 -12.15 4.56
CA THR A 159 -5.55 -11.10 3.57
C THR A 159 -4.46 -11.46 2.57
N ARG A 160 -3.33 -12.02 3.04
CA ARG A 160 -2.26 -12.52 2.18
C ARG A 160 -2.74 -13.65 1.26
N ALA A 161 -3.55 -14.59 1.75
CA ALA A 161 -4.10 -15.68 0.94
C ALA A 161 -5.02 -15.15 -0.17
N VAL A 162 -5.92 -14.21 0.15
CA VAL A 162 -6.81 -13.56 -0.83
C VAL A 162 -5.97 -12.83 -1.90
N ARG A 163 -4.99 -12.04 -1.50
CA ARG A 163 -4.09 -11.32 -2.43
C ARG A 163 -3.32 -12.27 -3.35
N ARG A 164 -2.84 -13.41 -2.84
CA ARG A 164 -2.19 -14.44 -3.67
C ARG A 164 -3.15 -15.04 -4.69
N MET A 165 -4.39 -15.31 -4.31
CA MET A 165 -5.42 -15.82 -5.21
C MET A 165 -5.74 -14.80 -6.32
N GLU A 166 -5.94 -13.53 -5.97
CA GLU A 166 -6.17 -12.46 -6.94
C GLU A 166 -4.96 -12.24 -7.85
N SER A 167 -3.75 -12.27 -7.30
CA SER A 167 -2.50 -12.15 -8.05
C SER A 167 -2.35 -13.25 -9.11
N LYS A 168 -2.67 -14.50 -8.77
CA LYS A 168 -2.64 -15.64 -9.73
C LYS A 168 -3.56 -15.39 -10.93
N SER A 169 -4.71 -14.77 -10.72
CA SER A 169 -5.64 -14.41 -11.80
C SER A 169 -5.21 -13.15 -12.57
N GLY A 170 -4.16 -12.44 -12.14
CA GLY A 170 -3.76 -11.15 -12.69
C GLY A 170 -4.70 -10.00 -12.31
N ARG A 171 -5.51 -10.20 -11.27
CA ARG A 171 -6.55 -9.25 -10.84
C ARG A 171 -6.36 -8.81 -9.39
N LEU A 172 -5.11 -8.64 -8.95
CA LEU A 172 -4.81 -8.14 -7.61
C LEU A 172 -5.53 -6.80 -7.39
N PHE A 173 -6.33 -6.73 -6.33
CA PHE A 173 -7.07 -5.52 -5.97
C PHE A 173 -6.33 -4.70 -4.93
N SER A 174 -5.92 -5.34 -3.84
CA SER A 174 -5.21 -4.66 -2.76
C SER A 174 -3.71 -4.60 -3.06
N VAL A 175 -3.28 -3.53 -3.66
CA VAL A 175 -1.85 -3.21 -3.89
C VAL A 175 -1.25 -2.51 -2.66
N HIS A 176 0.07 -2.43 -2.59
CA HIS A 176 0.80 -1.74 -1.53
C HIS A 176 1.61 -0.59 -2.09
N GLY A 177 1.30 0.63 -1.67
CA GLY A 177 2.04 1.83 -2.05
C GLY A 177 3.49 1.88 -1.57
N GLN A 178 3.83 1.05 -0.57
CA GLN A 178 5.20 0.92 -0.03
C GLN A 178 6.18 0.26 -1.01
N LEU A 179 5.68 -0.53 -1.97
CA LEU A 179 6.44 -1.04 -3.12
C LEU A 179 5.45 -1.35 -4.24
N LEU A 180 5.22 -0.34 -5.09
CA LEU A 180 4.29 -0.39 -6.21
C LEU A 180 5.02 -0.02 -7.49
N ALA A 181 4.92 -0.87 -8.51
CA ALA A 181 5.55 -0.61 -9.81
C ALA A 181 4.51 -0.65 -10.93
N TRP A 182 4.69 0.21 -11.94
CA TRP A 182 3.83 0.21 -13.14
C TRP A 182 4.60 0.70 -14.37
N ARG A 183 4.09 0.35 -15.55
CA ARG A 183 4.64 0.85 -16.83
C ARG A 183 4.36 2.34 -16.97
N LEU A 184 5.41 3.13 -17.24
CA LEU A 184 5.30 4.57 -17.35
C LEU A 184 4.54 5.01 -18.62
N ASP A 185 4.67 4.24 -19.71
CA ASP A 185 3.97 4.49 -20.99
C ASP A 185 2.42 4.40 -20.90
N LEU A 186 1.89 3.80 -19.82
CA LEU A 186 0.45 3.80 -19.54
C LEU A 186 -0.08 5.17 -19.09
N GLY A 187 0.80 6.12 -18.78
CA GLY A 187 0.43 7.48 -18.40
C GLY A 187 -0.46 7.53 -17.14
N LEU A 188 -0.24 6.60 -16.20
CA LEU A 188 -0.93 6.59 -14.91
C LEU A 188 -0.30 7.62 -13.98
N SER A 189 -1.14 8.42 -13.33
CA SER A 189 -0.71 9.43 -12.36
C SER A 189 -1.76 9.53 -11.25
N PRO A 190 -1.35 9.68 -9.97
CA PRO A 190 -2.30 9.78 -8.88
C PRO A 190 -3.13 11.06 -9.02
N GLY A 191 -4.42 10.94 -8.73
CA GLY A 191 -5.37 12.04 -8.73
C GLY A 191 -5.43 12.77 -7.39
N ALA A 192 -6.64 12.88 -6.83
CA ALA A 192 -6.90 13.60 -5.60
C ALA A 192 -7.13 12.70 -4.37
N LEU A 193 -7.17 11.39 -4.55
CA LEU A 193 -7.45 10.48 -3.43
C LEU A 193 -6.24 10.33 -2.51
N VAL A 194 -6.52 10.09 -1.23
CA VAL A 194 -5.49 9.79 -0.22
C VAL A 194 -4.87 8.41 -0.43
N ALA A 195 -5.65 7.46 -0.99
CA ALA A 195 -5.16 6.13 -1.38
C ALA A 195 -4.61 6.19 -2.81
N ASP A 196 -3.42 6.76 -2.98
CA ASP A 196 -2.72 6.87 -4.25
C ASP A 196 -2.54 5.52 -4.96
N ASP A 197 -2.19 4.49 -4.22
CA ASP A 197 -1.99 3.14 -4.71
C ASP A 197 -3.28 2.51 -5.26
N LEU A 198 -4.37 2.63 -4.50
CA LEU A 198 -5.68 2.12 -4.92
C LEU A 198 -6.23 2.91 -6.12
N GLU A 199 -6.05 4.24 -6.13
CA GLU A 199 -6.47 5.09 -7.24
C GLU A 199 -5.76 4.72 -8.54
N LEU A 200 -4.42 4.57 -8.49
CA LEU A 200 -3.62 4.15 -9.65
C LEU A 200 -4.04 2.77 -10.17
N MET A 201 -4.31 1.82 -9.28
CA MET A 201 -4.77 0.48 -9.67
C MET A 201 -6.16 0.53 -10.32
N LEU A 202 -7.10 1.32 -9.78
CA LEU A 202 -8.43 1.47 -10.35
C LEU A 202 -8.38 2.18 -11.72
N GLU A 203 -7.52 3.20 -11.86
CA GLU A 203 -7.30 3.87 -13.13
C GLU A 203 -6.72 2.91 -14.19
N LEU A 204 -5.72 2.11 -13.84
CA LEU A 204 -5.18 1.08 -14.72
C LEU A 204 -6.29 0.14 -15.21
N ARG A 205 -7.09 -0.40 -14.30
CA ARG A 205 -8.15 -1.35 -14.63
C ARG A 205 -9.22 -0.75 -15.51
N ARG A 206 -9.53 0.53 -15.32
CA ARG A 206 -10.51 1.26 -16.11
C ARG A 206 -10.00 1.57 -17.51
N ARG A 207 -8.75 2.06 -17.64
CA ARG A 207 -8.18 2.48 -18.94
C ARG A 207 -7.63 1.31 -19.74
N TYR A 208 -7.10 0.31 -19.04
CA TYR A 208 -6.39 -0.81 -19.65
C TYR A 208 -6.86 -2.17 -19.08
N PRO A 209 -8.11 -2.59 -19.36
CA PRO A 209 -8.73 -3.78 -18.73
C PRO A 209 -8.03 -5.10 -19.07
N SER A 210 -7.23 -5.14 -20.15
CA SER A 210 -6.43 -6.30 -20.54
C SER A 210 -5.11 -6.42 -19.75
N HIS A 211 -4.65 -5.34 -19.12
CA HIS A 211 -3.42 -5.37 -18.33
C HIS A 211 -3.65 -6.06 -16.98
N ARG A 212 -2.61 -6.78 -16.59
CA ARG A 212 -2.62 -7.55 -15.34
C ARG A 212 -2.04 -6.74 -14.19
N VAL A 213 -2.58 -6.99 -13.00
CA VAL A 213 -2.06 -6.50 -11.73
C VAL A 213 -1.69 -7.70 -10.88
N ARG A 214 -0.41 -7.80 -10.47
CA ARG A 214 0.10 -8.95 -9.74
C ARG A 214 0.94 -8.55 -8.53
N MET A 215 1.04 -9.47 -7.59
CA MET A 215 2.03 -9.45 -6.53
C MET A 215 3.28 -10.20 -7.00
N VAL A 216 4.45 -9.61 -6.86
CA VAL A 216 5.74 -10.21 -7.19
C VAL A 216 6.35 -10.79 -5.92
N GLU A 217 6.35 -12.11 -5.79
CA GLU A 217 6.78 -12.80 -4.54
C GLU A 217 8.25 -12.50 -4.17
N GLY A 218 9.13 -12.28 -5.16
CA GLY A 218 10.52 -11.89 -4.94
C GLY A 218 10.73 -10.42 -4.58
N ALA A 219 9.71 -9.58 -4.69
CA ALA A 219 9.77 -8.16 -4.36
C ALA A 219 9.23 -7.91 -2.95
N ARG A 220 10.01 -8.29 -1.92
CA ARG A 220 9.59 -8.10 -0.53
C ARG A 220 10.01 -6.74 -0.02
N PHE A 221 9.13 -6.15 0.81
CA PHE A 221 9.44 -4.95 1.58
C PHE A 221 9.08 -5.17 3.05
N HIS A 222 9.86 -4.54 3.93
CA HIS A 222 9.81 -4.65 5.36
C HIS A 222 9.38 -3.32 5.96
N GLU A 223 8.38 -3.37 6.83
CA GLU A 223 7.75 -2.21 7.46
C GLU A 223 7.69 -2.40 8.97
N GLU A 224 7.91 -1.34 9.73
CA GLU A 224 7.69 -1.36 11.16
C GLU A 224 6.19 -1.36 11.47
N ARG A 225 5.80 -2.19 12.41
CA ARG A 225 4.42 -2.23 12.88
C ARG A 225 4.12 -0.96 13.68
N SER A 226 3.24 -0.10 13.16
CA SER A 226 2.84 1.12 13.85
C SER A 226 2.28 0.85 15.25
N SER A 227 2.71 1.64 16.23
CA SER A 227 2.13 1.69 17.58
C SER A 227 0.73 2.34 17.58
N GLU A 228 0.45 3.24 16.63
CA GLU A 228 -0.81 3.99 16.52
C GLU A 228 -1.81 3.34 15.54
N ARG A 229 -2.05 2.05 15.69
CA ARG A 229 -2.91 1.28 14.77
C ARG A 229 -4.30 1.88 14.57
N GLY A 230 -4.93 2.43 15.61
CA GLY A 230 -6.29 2.95 15.53
C GLY A 230 -6.41 4.14 14.56
N ALA A 231 -5.51 5.11 14.66
CA ALA A 231 -5.49 6.26 13.76
C ALA A 231 -5.17 5.84 12.31
N GLN A 232 -4.21 4.93 12.13
CA GLN A 232 -3.84 4.39 10.83
C GLN A 232 -4.99 3.60 10.18
N ASP A 233 -5.70 2.76 10.95
CA ASP A 233 -6.86 2.01 10.47
C ASP A 233 -7.99 2.96 10.04
N LEU A 234 -8.25 4.01 10.81
CA LEU A 234 -9.28 5.02 10.47
C LEU A 234 -8.91 5.76 9.18
N ARG A 235 -7.66 6.18 9.03
CA ARG A 235 -7.16 6.83 7.80
C ARG A 235 -7.32 5.91 6.60
N ARG A 236 -6.92 4.63 6.71
CA ARG A 236 -7.07 3.63 5.65
C ARG A 236 -8.54 3.37 5.29
N ALA A 237 -9.42 3.27 6.30
CA ALA A 237 -10.85 3.07 6.07
C ALA A 237 -11.49 4.27 5.35
N ARG A 238 -11.14 5.50 5.72
CA ARG A 238 -11.62 6.71 5.03
C ARG A 238 -11.12 6.76 3.59
N ALA A 239 -9.81 6.55 3.37
CA ALA A 239 -9.21 6.51 2.05
C ALA A 239 -9.88 5.45 1.15
N TYR A 240 -10.20 4.27 1.71
CA TYR A 240 -10.96 3.25 1.02
C TYR A 240 -12.38 3.71 0.65
N LEU A 241 -13.11 4.32 1.57
CA LEU A 241 -14.47 4.82 1.31
C LEU A 241 -14.50 5.90 0.23
N GLN A 242 -13.48 6.76 0.17
CA GLN A 242 -13.33 7.75 -0.90
C GLN A 242 -13.10 7.10 -2.28
N ALA A 243 -12.47 5.93 -2.33
CA ALA A 243 -12.24 5.19 -3.58
C ALA A 243 -13.47 4.37 -4.03
N VAL A 244 -14.43 4.09 -3.14
CA VAL A 244 -15.63 3.28 -3.46
C VAL A 244 -16.40 3.77 -4.70
N PRO A 245 -16.62 5.08 -4.93
CA PRO A 245 -17.30 5.57 -6.13
C PRO A 245 -16.57 5.19 -7.44
N LEU A 246 -15.26 5.02 -7.40
CA LEU A 246 -14.44 4.63 -8.57
C LEU A 246 -14.49 3.12 -8.85
N MET A 247 -15.03 2.31 -7.93
CA MET A 247 -15.15 0.86 -8.08
C MET A 247 -16.38 0.54 -8.94
N ASP A 248 -16.16 0.50 -10.25
CA ASP A 248 -17.22 0.20 -11.20
C ASP A 248 -17.31 -1.31 -11.47
N ALA A 249 -18.52 -1.87 -11.31
CA ALA A 249 -18.80 -3.28 -11.60
C ALA A 249 -18.68 -3.61 -13.10
N THR A 250 -18.86 -2.65 -14.00
CA THR A 250 -18.70 -2.88 -15.44
C THR A 250 -17.26 -3.15 -15.82
N THR A 251 -16.31 -2.46 -15.14
CA THR A 251 -14.86 -2.60 -15.38
C THR A 251 -14.24 -3.70 -14.54
N LEU A 252 -14.64 -3.80 -13.26
CA LEU A 252 -14.04 -4.73 -12.29
C LEU A 252 -14.83 -6.05 -12.17
N GLY A 253 -16.03 -6.15 -12.77
CA GLY A 253 -16.89 -7.33 -12.69
C GLY A 253 -17.34 -7.64 -11.26
N VAL A 254 -17.50 -8.92 -10.95
CA VAL A 254 -17.92 -9.41 -9.62
C VAL A 254 -16.98 -8.93 -8.52
N GLN A 255 -15.69 -8.86 -8.79
CA GLN A 255 -14.70 -8.32 -7.84
C GLN A 255 -15.02 -6.89 -7.44
N GLY A 256 -15.30 -6.01 -8.41
CA GLY A 256 -15.69 -4.62 -8.15
C GLY A 256 -16.97 -4.52 -7.34
N TRP A 257 -17.97 -5.36 -7.63
CA TRP A 257 -19.19 -5.41 -6.85
C TRP A 257 -18.92 -5.80 -5.38
N ILE A 258 -18.10 -6.84 -5.15
CA ILE A 258 -17.73 -7.29 -3.80
C ILE A 258 -17.04 -6.16 -3.02
N TYR A 259 -15.98 -5.57 -3.59
CA TYR A 259 -15.21 -4.53 -2.91
C TYR A 259 -15.99 -3.22 -2.74
N ARG A 260 -16.90 -2.91 -3.66
CA ARG A 260 -17.77 -1.73 -3.54
C ARG A 260 -18.78 -1.84 -2.42
N HIS A 261 -19.36 -3.03 -2.21
CA HIS A 261 -20.52 -3.20 -1.34
C HIS A 261 -20.20 -3.90 -0.02
N LEU A 262 -19.40 -4.96 -0.04
CA LEU A 262 -19.25 -5.81 1.14
C LEU A 262 -18.50 -5.13 2.29
N PRO A 263 -17.29 -4.57 2.11
CA PRO A 263 -16.56 -3.93 3.21
C PRO A 263 -17.30 -2.72 3.81
N PRO A 264 -17.85 -1.78 2.99
CA PRO A 264 -18.61 -0.66 3.57
C PRO A 264 -19.87 -1.09 4.31
N SER A 265 -20.51 -2.19 3.91
CA SER A 265 -21.73 -2.70 4.54
C SER A 265 -21.46 -3.63 5.72
N ALA A 266 -20.22 -4.04 5.95
CA ALA A 266 -19.87 -5.02 6.99
C ALA A 266 -20.42 -4.68 8.40
N PRO A 267 -20.38 -3.41 8.89
CA PRO A 267 -20.96 -3.08 10.19
C PRO A 267 -22.48 -3.34 10.26
N ALA A 268 -23.21 -2.95 9.21
CA ALA A 268 -24.67 -3.16 9.14
C ALA A 268 -25.02 -4.65 9.03
N LEU A 269 -24.29 -5.41 8.22
CA LEU A 269 -24.48 -6.85 8.09
C LEU A 269 -24.18 -7.59 9.40
N ALA A 270 -23.15 -7.19 10.13
CA ALA A 270 -22.84 -7.74 11.44
C ALA A 270 -23.95 -7.44 12.46
N ALA A 271 -24.47 -6.20 12.48
CA ALA A 271 -25.58 -5.84 13.35
C ALA A 271 -26.85 -6.64 13.04
N LEU A 272 -27.20 -6.80 11.76
CA LEU A 272 -28.33 -7.62 11.32
C LEU A 272 -28.17 -9.10 11.71
N ALA A 273 -26.97 -9.65 11.57
CA ALA A 273 -26.67 -11.02 11.97
C ALA A 273 -26.84 -11.22 13.49
N ILE A 274 -26.40 -10.26 14.31
CA ILE A 274 -26.58 -10.30 15.76
C ILE A 274 -28.06 -10.23 16.14
N ILE A 275 -28.83 -9.33 15.51
CA ILE A 275 -30.27 -9.21 15.75
C ILE A 275 -30.99 -10.51 15.35
N ALA A 276 -30.68 -11.07 14.19
CA ALA A 276 -31.27 -12.32 13.74
C ALA A 276 -30.95 -13.48 14.68
N ALA A 277 -29.69 -13.59 15.14
CA ALA A 277 -29.30 -14.62 16.11
C ALA A 277 -30.06 -14.46 17.44
N GLY A 278 -30.23 -13.22 17.92
CA GLY A 278 -30.99 -12.92 19.11
C GLY A 278 -32.48 -13.29 18.98
N ALA A 279 -33.11 -12.98 17.83
CA ALA A 279 -34.50 -13.34 17.54
C ALA A 279 -34.68 -14.87 17.48
N CYS A 280 -33.79 -15.58 16.79
CA CYS A 280 -33.85 -17.05 16.76
C CYS A 280 -33.70 -17.66 18.16
N ALA A 281 -32.70 -17.19 18.95
CA ALA A 281 -32.49 -17.67 20.31
C ALA A 281 -33.72 -17.41 21.20
N TRP A 282 -34.38 -16.25 21.04
CA TRP A 282 -35.61 -15.93 21.75
C TRP A 282 -36.79 -16.83 21.34
N ILE A 283 -36.99 -17.07 20.05
CA ILE A 283 -38.05 -17.88 19.52
C ILE A 283 -37.94 -19.34 20.00
N GLU A 284 -36.71 -19.89 19.95
CA GLU A 284 -36.46 -21.29 20.27
C GLU A 284 -36.43 -21.58 21.79
N TRP A 285 -35.78 -20.71 22.56
CA TRP A 285 -35.46 -20.98 23.98
C TRP A 285 -35.77 -19.81 24.95
N GLY A 286 -36.40 -18.73 24.48
CA GLY A 286 -36.77 -17.60 25.32
C GLY A 286 -35.56 -16.95 26.01
N LEU A 287 -35.71 -16.63 27.31
CA LEU A 287 -34.67 -16.02 28.12
C LEU A 287 -33.40 -16.91 28.24
N TYR A 288 -33.53 -18.22 28.25
CA TYR A 288 -32.39 -19.12 28.32
C TYR A 288 -31.54 -19.04 27.04
N GLY A 289 -32.19 -18.94 25.87
CA GLY A 289 -31.50 -18.77 24.61
C GLY A 289 -30.72 -17.46 24.55
N LEU A 290 -31.31 -16.35 25.00
CA LEU A 290 -30.62 -15.05 25.07
C LEU A 290 -29.45 -15.08 26.05
N SER A 291 -29.60 -15.70 27.23
CA SER A 291 -28.51 -15.79 28.20
C SER A 291 -27.36 -16.67 27.69
N ALA A 292 -27.65 -17.75 26.99
CA ALA A 292 -26.64 -18.60 26.37
C ALA A 292 -25.88 -17.85 25.25
N LEU A 293 -26.61 -17.11 24.41
CA LEU A 293 -26.02 -16.29 23.36
C LEU A 293 -25.11 -15.20 23.92
N LEU A 294 -25.54 -14.53 24.99
CA LEU A 294 -24.75 -13.51 25.69
C LEU A 294 -23.48 -14.12 26.29
N SER A 295 -23.61 -15.28 26.95
CA SER A 295 -22.45 -16.00 27.52
C SER A 295 -21.45 -16.38 26.43
N LEU A 296 -21.92 -16.89 25.29
CA LEU A 296 -21.10 -17.20 24.14
C LEU A 296 -20.41 -15.95 23.58
N ALA A 297 -21.13 -14.84 23.45
CA ALA A 297 -20.58 -13.57 22.98
C ALA A 297 -19.47 -13.06 23.92
N CYS A 298 -19.65 -13.17 25.24
CA CYS A 298 -18.63 -12.83 26.22
C CYS A 298 -17.38 -13.72 26.10
N LEU A 299 -17.56 -15.03 25.91
CA LEU A 299 -16.46 -15.95 25.68
C LEU A 299 -15.70 -15.65 24.40
N LEU A 300 -16.42 -15.40 23.31
CA LEU A 300 -15.84 -15.05 22.01
C LEU A 300 -15.09 -13.70 22.09
N TYR A 301 -15.63 -12.72 22.81
CA TYR A 301 -14.98 -11.41 23.02
C TYR A 301 -13.64 -11.52 23.75
N ALA A 302 -13.43 -12.52 24.58
CA ALA A 302 -12.14 -12.79 25.20
C ALA A 302 -11.04 -13.10 24.15
N HIS A 303 -11.42 -13.61 22.96
CA HIS A 303 -10.48 -13.97 21.92
C HIS A 303 -9.95 -12.73 21.17
N PRO A 304 -8.61 -12.54 21.02
CA PRO A 304 -8.02 -11.35 20.39
C PRO A 304 -8.49 -11.09 18.96
N ALA A 305 -8.70 -12.16 18.17
CA ALA A 305 -9.17 -12.02 16.79
C ALA A 305 -10.59 -11.44 16.71
N VAL A 306 -11.48 -11.83 17.63
CA VAL A 306 -12.86 -11.28 17.67
C VAL A 306 -12.82 -9.81 18.03
N ARG A 307 -12.03 -9.42 19.05
CA ARG A 307 -11.84 -8.00 19.39
C ARG A 307 -11.29 -7.20 18.20
N ARG A 308 -10.36 -7.76 17.45
CA ARG A 308 -9.83 -7.10 16.24
C ARG A 308 -10.89 -6.89 15.18
N VAL A 309 -11.72 -7.91 14.89
CA VAL A 309 -12.83 -7.78 13.94
C VAL A 309 -13.81 -6.70 14.39
N LEU A 310 -14.22 -6.70 15.65
CA LEU A 310 -15.13 -5.70 16.18
C LEU A 310 -14.53 -4.27 16.11
N SER A 311 -13.23 -4.13 16.41
CA SER A 311 -12.55 -2.84 16.26
C SER A 311 -12.52 -2.36 14.80
N LEU A 312 -12.32 -3.24 13.82
CA LEU A 312 -12.37 -2.89 12.40
C LEU A 312 -13.78 -2.47 11.95
N LEU A 313 -14.83 -3.18 12.40
CA LEU A 313 -16.21 -2.78 12.11
C LEU A 313 -16.52 -1.39 12.67
N TRP A 314 -16.05 -1.11 13.90
CA TRP A 314 -16.19 0.21 14.52
C TRP A 314 -15.44 1.31 13.73
N VAL A 315 -14.22 1.04 13.30
CA VAL A 315 -13.41 1.95 12.48
C VAL A 315 -14.10 2.28 11.16
N ILE A 316 -14.70 1.29 10.48
CA ILE A 316 -15.46 1.51 9.23
C ILE A 316 -16.65 2.46 9.51
N GLU A 317 -17.38 2.25 10.60
CA GLU A 317 -18.51 3.12 10.96
C GLU A 317 -18.06 4.54 11.31
N GLN A 318 -16.94 4.69 12.05
CA GLN A 318 -16.36 6.01 12.31
C GLN A 318 -15.92 6.71 11.01
N ALA A 319 -15.30 5.98 10.09
CA ALA A 319 -14.90 6.50 8.79
C ALA A 319 -16.11 6.99 7.99
N ARG A 320 -17.21 6.22 7.98
CA ARG A 320 -18.46 6.61 7.30
C ARG A 320 -19.08 7.89 7.89
N ARG A 321 -19.05 8.04 9.22
CA ARG A 321 -19.54 9.27 9.88
C ARG A 321 -18.67 10.45 9.50
N ALA A 322 -17.35 10.32 9.58
CA ALA A 322 -16.41 11.36 9.22
C ALA A 322 -16.58 11.85 7.76
N GLU A 323 -16.82 10.92 6.81
CA GLU A 323 -17.08 11.28 5.42
C GLU A 323 -18.44 11.97 5.22
N ARG A 324 -19.49 11.61 5.98
CA ARG A 324 -20.79 12.28 5.93
C ARG A 324 -20.75 13.70 6.50
N ASP A 325 -19.97 13.89 7.58
CA ASP A 325 -19.87 15.16 8.27
C ASP A 325 -18.96 16.17 7.54
N GLY A 326 -18.40 15.79 6.37
CA GLY A 326 -17.53 16.66 5.57
C GLY A 326 -16.25 17.07 6.30
N SER A 327 -15.83 16.28 7.31
CA SER A 327 -14.60 16.54 8.05
C SER A 327 -13.41 16.56 7.10
N GLN A 328 -12.58 17.61 7.22
CA GLN A 328 -11.50 18.01 6.30
C GLN A 328 -10.72 16.85 5.70
N ALA A 329 -10.31 17.03 4.44
CA ALA A 329 -9.44 16.12 3.70
C ALA A 329 -8.31 15.62 4.62
N ILE A 330 -8.11 14.31 4.61
CA ILE A 330 -7.00 13.70 5.33
C ILE A 330 -5.73 14.26 4.70
N ARG A 331 -5.04 15.16 5.42
CA ARG A 331 -3.72 15.61 4.99
C ARG A 331 -2.72 14.47 5.20
N TRP A 332 -1.76 14.39 4.30
CA TRP A 332 -0.59 13.55 4.49
C TRP A 332 0.20 14.13 5.68
N GLU A 333 -0.03 13.57 6.85
CA GLU A 333 0.77 13.85 8.03
C GLU A 333 1.70 12.66 8.20
N THR A 334 2.99 12.95 8.32
CA THR A 334 3.97 11.95 8.69
C THR A 334 3.59 11.37 10.05
N ALA A 335 3.35 10.08 10.09
CA ALA A 335 2.90 9.37 11.30
C ALA A 335 3.99 9.30 12.39
N ARG A 336 5.07 10.08 12.26
CA ARG A 336 6.27 9.99 13.13
C ARG A 336 6.84 11.39 13.41
N ALA A 337 6.14 12.13 14.25
CA ALA A 337 6.77 13.24 14.92
C ALA A 337 7.77 12.76 15.97
#